data_1ca011e17dbef7b55829daf8b2458d37
#
_entry.id   1ca011e17dbef7b55829daf8b2458d37
#
_cell.length_a   1.000
_cell.length_b   1.000
_cell.length_c   1.000
_cell.angle_alpha   90.00
_cell.angle_beta   90.00
_cell.angle_gamma   90.00
#
_symmetry.space_group_name_H-M   'P 1'
#
loop_
_entity.id
_entity.type
_entity.pdbx_description
1 polymer ?
#
loop_
_entity_poly.entity_id
_entity_poly.type
_entity_poly.pdbx_seq_one_letter_code
_entity_poly.pdbx_strand_id
1 'polypeptide(L)'
;YRETGDMGIITKVEGARQLVSIDGVPAVKKYAKWRGMKPSELMGNALLSATITSPLGVKDRLGDLIAIRHPMFANDDYSMNIGANLAEGTTVIRMEATVDELISSVGETLRKLNARLEKPAVCYHLVHCGGRRAGIDSRINEVYNEIVKNVNGVPFIMEFTFGEYGFVDDGRNTTGGLMLSFTAFTK
;
A
#
# COMPACT_ATOMS: atom_id res chain seq x y z
N TYR A 1 0.34 -3.06 6.92
CA TYR A 1 -0.80 -2.19 7.29
C TYR A 1 -1.85 -3.00 8.02
N ARG A 2 -2.46 -2.40 9.01
CA ARG A 2 -3.62 -2.93 9.74
C ARG A 2 -4.86 -2.07 9.48
N GLU A 3 -6.03 -2.68 9.56
CA GLU A 3 -7.31 -1.99 9.45
C GLU A 3 -7.58 -1.13 10.70
N THR A 4 -8.24 0.01 10.49
CA THR A 4 -8.78 0.84 11.56
C THR A 4 -10.30 0.67 11.67
N GLY A 5 -10.96 1.34 12.61
CA GLY A 5 -12.42 1.39 12.67
C GLY A 5 -13.08 2.33 11.66
N ASP A 6 -12.29 3.10 10.91
CA ASP A 6 -12.78 4.13 9.98
C ASP A 6 -13.10 3.52 8.63
N MET A 7 -14.37 3.35 8.31
CA MET A 7 -14.83 2.77 7.04
C MET A 7 -16.00 3.57 6.45
N GLY A 8 -16.26 3.34 5.16
CA GLY A 8 -17.38 3.93 4.44
C GLY A 8 -17.56 3.29 3.07
N ILE A 9 -18.58 3.72 2.35
CA ILE A 9 -18.87 3.24 1.00
C ILE A 9 -18.42 4.30 -0.01
N ILE A 10 -17.72 3.88 -1.05
CA ILE A 10 -17.41 4.73 -2.20
C ILE A 10 -18.72 5.06 -2.93
N THR A 11 -19.14 6.32 -2.88
CA THR A 11 -20.43 6.75 -3.45
C THR A 11 -20.30 7.43 -4.80
N LYS A 12 -19.10 7.94 -5.15
CA LYS A 12 -18.84 8.50 -6.48
C LYS A 12 -17.38 8.38 -6.86
N VAL A 13 -17.15 7.93 -8.11
CA VAL A 13 -15.82 7.87 -8.76
C VAL A 13 -15.93 8.54 -10.13
N GLU A 14 -14.98 9.38 -10.51
CA GLU A 14 -14.85 9.90 -11.87
C GLU A 14 -13.67 9.22 -12.59
N GLY A 15 -13.94 8.76 -13.81
CA GLY A 15 -13.03 7.82 -14.47
C GLY A 15 -12.86 6.57 -13.63
N ALA A 16 -11.64 6.04 -13.54
CA ALA A 16 -11.35 4.84 -12.74
C ALA A 16 -10.59 5.12 -11.45
N ARG A 17 -10.09 6.34 -11.26
CA ARG A 17 -9.10 6.63 -10.21
C ARG A 17 -9.34 7.92 -9.42
N GLN A 18 -10.34 8.70 -9.76
CA GLN A 18 -10.66 9.90 -9.00
C GLN A 18 -11.80 9.60 -8.02
N LEU A 19 -11.45 9.45 -6.75
CA LEU A 19 -12.41 9.24 -5.66
C LEU A 19 -13.05 10.57 -5.29
N VAL A 20 -14.31 10.74 -5.66
CA VAL A 20 -15.04 11.99 -5.44
C VAL A 20 -15.68 12.02 -4.08
N SER A 21 -16.38 10.94 -3.68
CA SER A 21 -17.06 10.92 -2.38
C SER A 21 -17.08 9.54 -1.72
N ILE A 22 -17.11 9.56 -0.39
CA ILE A 22 -17.32 8.43 0.49
C ILE A 22 -18.52 8.76 1.37
N ASP A 23 -19.54 7.90 1.40
CA ASP A 23 -20.81 8.10 2.10
C ASP A 23 -21.49 9.45 1.76
N GLY A 24 -21.38 9.89 0.50
CA GLY A 24 -21.89 11.18 0.03
C GLY A 24 -21.10 12.41 0.47
N VAL A 25 -20.00 12.24 1.22
CA VAL A 25 -19.11 13.34 1.67
C VAL A 25 -17.90 13.40 0.74
N PRO A 26 -17.43 14.62 0.32
CA PRO A 26 -16.20 14.74 -0.46
C PRO A 26 -15.04 13.98 0.16
N ALA A 27 -14.31 13.22 -0.65
CA ALA A 27 -13.38 12.19 -0.18
C ALA A 27 -12.29 12.73 0.76
N VAL A 28 -11.67 13.87 0.43
CA VAL A 28 -10.65 14.51 1.30
C VAL A 28 -11.26 14.93 2.64
N LYS A 29 -12.49 15.45 2.66
CA LYS A 29 -13.15 15.85 3.91
C LYS A 29 -13.49 14.64 4.78
N LYS A 30 -13.93 13.54 4.18
CA LYS A 30 -14.19 12.29 4.89
C LYS A 30 -12.90 11.71 5.49
N TYR A 31 -11.84 11.66 4.70
CA TYR A 31 -10.53 11.18 5.14
C TYR A 31 -9.92 12.07 6.24
N ALA A 32 -9.99 13.40 6.09
CA ALA A 32 -9.54 14.35 7.10
C ALA A 32 -10.24 14.13 8.44
N LYS A 33 -11.57 13.91 8.42
CA LYS A 33 -12.35 13.57 9.62
C LYS A 33 -11.83 12.30 10.30
N TRP A 34 -11.55 11.25 9.55
CA TRP A 34 -10.98 10.01 10.09
C TRP A 34 -9.60 10.22 10.73
N ARG A 35 -8.81 11.14 10.16
CA ARG A 35 -7.46 11.46 10.67
C ARG A 35 -7.45 12.49 11.80
N GLY A 36 -8.59 13.12 12.12
CA GLY A 36 -8.64 14.25 13.05
C GLY A 36 -7.88 15.48 12.55
N MET A 37 -7.75 15.65 11.20
CA MET A 37 -7.03 16.72 10.52
C MET A 37 -7.99 17.72 9.88
N LYS A 38 -7.49 18.91 9.56
CA LYS A 38 -8.24 19.85 8.71
C LYS A 38 -8.06 19.46 7.25
N PRO A 39 -9.12 19.51 6.40
CA PRO A 39 -8.99 19.22 4.98
C PRO A 39 -7.89 20.05 4.28
N SER A 40 -7.69 21.30 4.69
CA SER A 40 -6.66 22.20 4.15
C SER A 40 -5.21 21.69 4.32
N GLU A 41 -4.98 20.83 5.30
CA GLU A 41 -3.65 20.23 5.57
C GLU A 41 -3.33 19.07 4.62
N LEU A 42 -4.34 18.61 3.85
CA LEU A 42 -4.24 17.45 2.96
C LEU A 42 -4.32 17.82 1.48
N MET A 43 -4.38 19.11 1.13
CA MET A 43 -4.58 19.52 -0.25
C MET A 43 -3.33 19.30 -1.11
N GLY A 44 -3.56 19.07 -2.40
CA GLY A 44 -2.49 18.87 -3.38
C GLY A 44 -1.61 17.65 -3.04
N ASN A 45 -0.30 17.84 -3.13
CA ASN A 45 0.70 16.80 -2.85
C ASN A 45 0.85 16.45 -1.36
N ALA A 46 0.33 17.26 -0.44
CA ALA A 46 0.38 16.96 0.98
C ALA A 46 -0.34 15.63 1.31
N LEU A 47 -1.38 15.32 0.54
CA LEU A 47 -2.11 14.06 0.69
C LEU A 47 -1.21 12.84 0.50
N LEU A 48 -0.34 12.83 -0.51
CA LEU A 48 0.55 11.72 -0.80
C LEU A 48 1.39 11.33 0.42
N SER A 49 2.05 12.31 1.01
CA SER A 49 2.91 12.07 2.19
C SER A 49 2.10 11.63 3.42
N ALA A 50 0.94 12.26 3.65
CA ALA A 50 0.07 11.96 4.79
C ALA A 50 -0.52 10.53 4.73
N THR A 51 -0.64 9.96 3.53
CA THR A 51 -1.28 8.67 3.30
C THR A 51 -0.32 7.49 3.16
N ILE A 52 1.01 7.71 3.19
CA ILE A 52 1.99 6.62 3.16
C ILE A 52 1.81 5.67 4.37
N THR A 53 1.65 6.22 5.56
CA THR A 53 1.43 5.44 6.79
C THR A 53 -0.04 5.24 7.13
N SER A 54 -0.95 5.88 6.38
CA SER A 54 -2.39 5.76 6.59
C SER A 54 -3.15 5.73 5.25
N PRO A 55 -2.90 4.74 4.40
CA PRO A 55 -3.60 4.62 3.11
C PRO A 55 -5.05 4.18 3.28
N LEU A 56 -5.75 4.11 2.16
CA LEU A 56 -7.04 3.44 2.07
C LEU A 56 -6.83 1.97 1.69
N GLY A 57 -7.74 1.12 2.17
CA GLY A 57 -7.90 -0.24 1.70
C GLY A 57 -9.29 -0.42 1.09
N VAL A 58 -9.46 -1.29 0.12
CA VAL A 58 -10.76 -1.68 -0.41
C VAL A 58 -11.09 -3.10 0.01
N LYS A 59 -12.35 -3.32 0.38
CA LYS A 59 -12.87 -4.61 0.84
C LYS A 59 -13.85 -5.19 -0.18
N ASP A 60 -13.91 -6.49 -0.27
CA ASP A 60 -14.93 -7.19 -1.03
C ASP A 60 -16.28 -7.23 -0.30
N ARG A 61 -17.27 -7.91 -0.89
CA ARG A 61 -18.61 -8.03 -0.30
C ARG A 61 -18.64 -8.93 0.96
N LEU A 62 -17.64 -9.76 1.15
CA LEU A 62 -17.50 -10.62 2.33
C LEU A 62 -16.75 -9.90 3.46
N GLY A 63 -16.19 -8.72 3.17
CA GLY A 63 -15.45 -7.92 4.12
C GLY A 63 -13.95 -8.19 4.14
N ASP A 64 -13.44 -9.00 3.21
CA ASP A 64 -12.01 -9.27 3.09
C ASP A 64 -11.29 -8.11 2.40
N LEU A 65 -10.09 -7.78 2.88
CA LEU A 65 -9.25 -6.76 2.27
C LEU A 65 -8.72 -7.25 0.92
N ILE A 66 -9.13 -6.57 -0.17
CA ILE A 66 -8.67 -6.89 -1.52
C ILE A 66 -7.30 -6.29 -1.79
N ALA A 67 -7.12 -4.99 -1.54
CA ALA A 67 -5.89 -4.27 -1.84
C ALA A 67 -5.82 -2.91 -1.15
N ILE A 68 -4.59 -2.44 -0.98
CA ILE A 68 -4.30 -1.07 -0.57
C ILE A 68 -4.50 -0.13 -1.77
N ARG A 69 -5.06 1.03 -1.48
CA ARG A 69 -5.29 2.14 -2.42
C ARG A 69 -4.63 3.39 -1.88
N HIS A 70 -3.55 3.82 -2.53
CA HIS A 70 -2.79 4.98 -2.08
C HIS A 70 -3.39 6.27 -2.63
N PRO A 71 -3.94 7.17 -1.79
CA PRO A 71 -4.30 8.51 -2.22
C PRO A 71 -3.05 9.30 -2.58
N MET A 72 -3.02 9.88 -3.79
CA MET A 72 -1.83 10.49 -4.38
C MET A 72 -1.88 12.01 -4.39
N PHE A 73 -3.07 12.58 -4.58
CA PHE A 73 -3.25 14.02 -4.76
C PHE A 73 -4.67 14.43 -4.38
N ALA A 74 -4.83 15.55 -3.70
CA ALA A 74 -6.13 16.15 -3.39
C ALA A 74 -6.43 17.31 -4.32
N ASN A 75 -7.56 17.23 -5.02
CA ASN A 75 -8.03 18.26 -5.95
C ASN A 75 -8.78 19.38 -5.21
N ASP A 76 -8.93 20.56 -5.83
CA ASP A 76 -9.58 21.73 -5.22
C ASP A 76 -11.05 21.51 -4.85
N ASP A 77 -11.73 20.55 -5.51
CA ASP A 77 -13.09 20.10 -5.21
C ASP A 77 -13.17 19.09 -4.06
N TYR A 78 -12.06 18.83 -3.37
CA TYR A 78 -11.91 17.81 -2.31
C TYR A 78 -12.07 16.36 -2.77
N SER A 79 -12.02 16.07 -4.08
CA SER A 79 -11.79 14.72 -4.57
C SER A 79 -10.32 14.32 -4.42
N MET A 80 -10.00 13.02 -4.51
CA MET A 80 -8.61 12.54 -4.45
C MET A 80 -8.29 11.64 -5.64
N ASN A 81 -7.11 11.82 -6.22
CA ASN A 81 -6.56 10.89 -7.21
C ASN A 81 -5.91 9.71 -6.48
N ILE A 82 -6.27 8.51 -6.88
CA ILE A 82 -5.81 7.25 -6.28
C ILE A 82 -4.87 6.53 -7.23
N GLY A 83 -3.83 5.90 -6.71
CA GLY A 83 -2.83 5.17 -7.49
C GLY A 83 -3.32 3.91 -8.23
N ALA A 84 -4.58 3.50 -8.03
CA ALA A 84 -5.17 2.31 -8.66
C ALA A 84 -6.69 2.48 -8.84
N ASN A 85 -7.31 1.59 -9.62
CA ASN A 85 -8.73 1.66 -9.94
C ASN A 85 -9.63 1.43 -8.71
N LEU A 86 -10.76 2.11 -8.72
CA LEU A 86 -11.83 2.05 -7.74
C LEU A 86 -13.16 1.76 -8.43
N ALA A 87 -14.14 1.29 -7.65
CA ALA A 87 -15.52 1.11 -8.10
C ALA A 87 -16.49 1.67 -7.05
N GLU A 88 -17.57 2.30 -7.51
CA GLU A 88 -18.68 2.72 -6.65
C GLU A 88 -19.35 1.51 -5.99
N GLY A 89 -19.89 1.72 -4.81
CA GLY A 89 -20.48 0.65 -3.99
C GLY A 89 -19.46 -0.24 -3.26
N THR A 90 -18.16 0.01 -3.45
CA THR A 90 -17.10 -0.72 -2.74
C THR A 90 -16.91 -0.15 -1.33
N THR A 91 -16.72 -1.02 -0.36
CA THR A 91 -16.31 -0.61 0.99
C THR A 91 -14.86 -0.17 0.99
N VAL A 92 -14.62 1.02 1.52
CA VAL A 92 -13.27 1.57 1.75
C VAL A 92 -13.03 1.71 3.24
N ILE A 93 -11.83 1.37 3.67
CA ILE A 93 -11.39 1.44 5.05
C ILE A 93 -10.06 2.20 5.16
N ARG A 94 -9.89 3.01 6.20
CA ARG A 94 -8.58 3.60 6.49
C ARG A 94 -7.67 2.52 7.08
N MET A 95 -6.50 2.43 6.54
CA MET A 95 -5.44 1.55 7.02
C MET A 95 -4.40 2.37 7.80
N GLU A 96 -3.58 1.70 8.59
CA GLU A 96 -2.44 2.35 9.24
C GLU A 96 -1.24 1.43 9.39
N ALA A 97 -0.06 2.03 9.42
CA ALA A 97 1.19 1.39 9.78
C ALA A 97 2.16 2.43 10.33
N THR A 98 3.05 2.00 11.21
CA THR A 98 4.22 2.79 11.60
C THR A 98 5.36 2.59 10.61
N VAL A 99 6.36 3.46 10.63
CA VAL A 99 7.58 3.28 9.82
C VAL A 99 8.30 1.99 10.20
N ASP A 100 8.31 1.62 11.50
CA ASP A 100 8.89 0.35 11.97
C ASP A 100 8.18 -0.86 11.35
N GLU A 101 6.85 -0.83 11.27
CA GLU A 101 6.06 -1.88 10.61
C GLU A 101 6.31 -1.92 9.09
N LEU A 102 6.52 -0.78 8.43
CA LEU A 102 6.93 -0.74 7.03
C LEU A 102 8.29 -1.42 6.82
N ILE A 103 9.25 -1.19 7.70
CA ILE A 103 10.59 -1.77 7.65
C ILE A 103 10.53 -3.27 7.95
N SER A 104 9.94 -3.67 9.07
CA SER A 104 9.91 -5.07 9.52
C SER A 104 9.14 -5.98 8.57
N SER A 105 8.12 -5.45 7.88
CA SER A 105 7.33 -6.21 6.90
C SER A 105 8.16 -6.72 5.70
N VAL A 106 9.32 -6.12 5.43
CA VAL A 106 10.26 -6.60 4.39
C VAL A 106 10.82 -7.97 4.79
N GLY A 107 11.33 -8.09 6.01
CA GLY A 107 11.81 -9.36 6.56
C GLY A 107 10.70 -10.40 6.69
N GLU A 108 9.48 -9.99 7.09
CA GLU A 108 8.32 -10.88 7.17
C GLU A 108 7.94 -11.43 5.79
N THR A 109 7.93 -10.59 4.76
CA THR A 109 7.63 -11.01 3.38
C THR A 109 8.66 -12.00 2.87
N LEU A 110 9.96 -11.77 3.13
CA LEU A 110 11.03 -12.71 2.77
C LEU A 110 10.90 -14.04 3.51
N ARG A 111 10.59 -14.04 4.81
CA ARG A 111 10.37 -15.28 5.56
C ARG A 111 9.19 -16.08 5.02
N LYS A 112 8.07 -15.42 4.69
CA LYS A 112 6.90 -16.07 4.06
C LYS A 112 7.24 -16.64 2.68
N LEU A 113 8.01 -15.91 1.87
CA LEU A 113 8.47 -16.37 0.56
C LEU A 113 9.36 -17.62 0.73
N ASN A 114 10.38 -17.54 1.58
CA ASN A 114 11.32 -18.63 1.82
C ASN A 114 10.64 -19.90 2.34
N ALA A 115 9.62 -19.75 3.18
CA ALA A 115 8.87 -20.90 3.73
C ALA A 115 8.06 -21.67 2.67
N ARG A 116 7.85 -21.11 1.48
CA ARG A 116 7.13 -21.75 0.36
C ARG A 116 8.04 -22.39 -0.67
N LEU A 117 9.35 -22.18 -0.56
CA LEU A 117 10.29 -22.70 -1.53
C LEU A 117 10.51 -24.20 -1.30
N GLU A 118 10.32 -25.00 -2.34
CA GLU A 118 10.64 -26.42 -2.32
C GLU A 118 12.15 -26.68 -2.45
N LYS A 119 12.87 -25.71 -3.04
CA LYS A 119 14.33 -25.76 -3.24
C LYS A 119 14.95 -24.44 -2.75
N PRO A 120 16.22 -24.45 -2.35
CA PRO A 120 16.90 -23.22 -1.96
C PRO A 120 16.90 -22.15 -3.06
N ALA A 121 16.70 -20.91 -2.70
CA ALA A 121 16.85 -19.78 -3.62
C ALA A 121 18.30 -19.63 -4.07
N VAL A 122 18.50 -19.22 -5.32
CA VAL A 122 19.80 -18.86 -5.88
C VAL A 122 19.95 -17.37 -6.17
N CYS A 123 18.84 -16.65 -6.26
CA CYS A 123 18.80 -15.18 -6.26
C CYS A 123 17.40 -14.69 -5.94
N TYR A 124 17.29 -13.39 -5.57
CA TYR A 124 16.02 -12.71 -5.34
C TYR A 124 15.90 -11.45 -6.19
N HIS A 125 14.69 -11.19 -6.66
CA HIS A 125 14.27 -9.92 -7.23
C HIS A 125 13.20 -9.31 -6.30
N LEU A 126 13.50 -8.15 -5.72
CA LEU A 126 12.71 -7.52 -4.67
C LEU A 126 12.17 -6.18 -5.18
N VAL A 127 10.87 -6.12 -5.46
CA VAL A 127 10.20 -4.88 -5.86
C VAL A 127 9.60 -4.22 -4.62
N HIS A 128 10.03 -3.01 -4.32
CA HIS A 128 9.61 -2.22 -3.18
C HIS A 128 8.95 -0.92 -3.65
N CYS A 129 7.77 -0.61 -3.16
CA CYS A 129 7.07 0.61 -3.55
C CYS A 129 7.87 1.87 -3.23
N GLY A 130 7.97 2.78 -4.21
CA GLY A 130 8.62 4.09 -4.07
C GLY A 130 7.97 4.98 -3.01
N GLY A 131 6.64 4.90 -2.85
CA GLY A 131 5.93 5.58 -1.77
C GLY A 131 6.37 5.10 -0.39
N ARG A 132 6.50 3.78 -0.19
CA ARG A 132 7.06 3.23 1.07
C ARG A 132 8.50 3.69 1.30
N ARG A 133 9.32 3.70 0.22
CA ARG A 133 10.70 4.21 0.28
C ARG A 133 10.73 5.66 0.76
N ALA A 134 9.83 6.52 0.24
CA ALA A 134 9.73 7.91 0.66
C ALA A 134 9.32 8.05 2.14
N GLY A 135 8.40 7.22 2.62
CA GLY A 135 7.98 7.24 4.02
C GLY A 135 9.01 6.69 5.01
N ILE A 136 9.86 5.75 4.57
CA ILE A 136 10.99 5.20 5.36
C ILE A 136 12.16 6.18 5.39
N ASP A 137 12.34 6.95 4.31
CA ASP A 137 13.30 8.04 4.16
C ASP A 137 14.74 7.67 4.58
N SER A 138 15.32 8.39 5.52
CA SER A 138 16.71 8.21 5.99
C SER A 138 16.98 6.84 6.64
N ARG A 139 15.92 6.14 7.05
CA ARG A 139 16.01 4.81 7.68
C ARG A 139 16.09 3.65 6.67
N ILE A 140 16.31 3.92 5.37
CA ILE A 140 16.34 2.88 4.32
C ILE A 140 17.39 1.78 4.57
N ASN A 141 18.48 2.08 5.25
CA ASN A 141 19.48 1.08 5.62
C ASN A 141 18.93 -0.02 6.55
N GLU A 142 17.86 0.27 7.32
CA GLU A 142 17.20 -0.75 8.14
C GLU A 142 16.46 -1.76 7.26
N VAL A 143 15.91 -1.33 6.14
CA VAL A 143 15.32 -2.23 5.12
C VAL A 143 16.39 -3.16 4.55
N TYR A 144 17.55 -2.63 4.20
CA TYR A 144 18.68 -3.45 3.75
C TYR A 144 19.07 -4.50 4.80
N ASN A 145 19.16 -4.09 6.08
CA ASN A 145 19.48 -5.02 7.17
C ASN A 145 18.43 -6.12 7.32
N GLU A 146 17.13 -5.80 7.14
CA GLU A 146 16.06 -6.81 7.14
C GLU A 146 16.20 -7.80 5.97
N ILE A 147 16.63 -7.33 4.80
CA ILE A 147 16.88 -8.21 3.65
C ILE A 147 18.04 -9.15 3.95
N VAL A 148 19.18 -8.60 4.34
CA VAL A 148 20.42 -9.38 4.60
C VAL A 148 20.20 -10.48 5.63
N LYS A 149 19.42 -10.21 6.69
CA LYS A 149 19.06 -11.21 7.72
C LYS A 149 18.27 -12.40 7.17
N ASN A 150 17.54 -12.24 6.05
CA ASN A 150 16.59 -13.23 5.57
C ASN A 150 16.98 -13.89 4.24
N VAL A 151 18.02 -13.40 3.53
CA VAL A 151 18.48 -13.99 2.27
C VAL A 151 19.65 -14.97 2.44
N ASN A 152 20.22 -15.12 3.64
CA ASN A 152 21.27 -16.09 3.96
C ASN A 152 22.48 -16.06 3.01
N GLY A 153 22.92 -14.86 2.60
CA GLY A 153 24.04 -14.70 1.67
C GLY A 153 23.72 -14.90 0.20
N VAL A 154 22.47 -15.23 -0.14
CA VAL A 154 22.02 -15.34 -1.54
C VAL A 154 21.95 -13.94 -2.17
N PRO A 155 22.47 -13.77 -3.41
CA PRO A 155 22.44 -12.49 -4.11
C PRO A 155 21.01 -11.99 -4.33
N PHE A 156 20.83 -10.68 -4.27
CA PHE A 156 19.55 -10.03 -4.54
C PHE A 156 19.72 -8.69 -5.26
N ILE A 157 18.68 -8.29 -5.98
CA ILE A 157 18.49 -6.94 -6.49
C ILE A 157 17.19 -6.38 -5.89
N MET A 158 17.19 -5.11 -5.50
CA MET A 158 15.98 -4.41 -5.05
C MET A 158 15.74 -3.18 -5.91
N GLU A 159 14.51 -3.03 -6.39
CA GLU A 159 14.05 -1.90 -7.16
C GLU A 159 12.97 -1.13 -6.41
N PHE A 160 12.95 0.20 -6.60
CA PHE A 160 11.87 1.06 -6.09
C PHE A 160 10.99 1.49 -7.25
N THR A 161 9.72 1.13 -7.20
CA THR A 161 8.78 1.30 -8.32
C THR A 161 7.55 2.11 -7.92
N PHE A 162 6.77 2.51 -8.93
CA PHE A 162 5.47 3.15 -8.77
C PHE A 162 4.30 2.29 -9.28
N GLY A 163 4.51 1.00 -9.39
CA GLY A 163 3.49 0.03 -9.77
C GLY A 163 3.95 -1.36 -9.38
N GLU A 164 3.36 -1.90 -8.33
CA GLU A 164 3.67 -3.21 -7.81
C GLU A 164 2.59 -4.21 -8.22
N TYR A 165 3.03 -5.33 -8.77
CA TYR A 165 2.20 -6.46 -9.16
C TYR A 165 2.63 -7.68 -8.38
N GLY A 166 1.71 -8.51 -7.99
CA GLY A 166 2.03 -9.70 -7.24
C GLY A 166 0.96 -10.76 -7.33
N PHE A 167 1.35 -11.96 -6.97
CA PHE A 167 0.50 -13.12 -6.84
C PHE A 167 0.14 -13.27 -5.35
N VAL A 168 -1.15 -13.41 -5.06
CA VAL A 168 -1.64 -13.62 -3.70
C VAL A 168 -2.03 -15.07 -3.47
N ASP A 169 -2.15 -15.46 -2.20
CA ASP A 169 -2.33 -16.84 -1.76
C ASP A 169 -3.57 -17.54 -2.32
N ASP A 170 -4.57 -16.77 -2.72
CA ASP A 170 -5.80 -17.28 -3.33
C ASP A 170 -5.69 -17.56 -4.85
N GLY A 171 -4.49 -17.47 -5.42
CA GLY A 171 -4.24 -17.76 -6.84
C GLY A 171 -4.49 -16.60 -7.80
N ARG A 172 -4.74 -15.40 -7.29
CA ARG A 172 -4.99 -14.22 -8.13
C ARG A 172 -3.77 -13.34 -8.28
N ASN A 173 -3.58 -12.77 -9.48
CA ASN A 173 -2.70 -11.63 -9.66
C ASN A 173 -3.37 -10.37 -9.14
N THR A 174 -2.64 -9.57 -8.40
CA THR A 174 -3.14 -8.32 -7.84
C THR A 174 -2.20 -7.17 -8.15
N THR A 175 -2.75 -5.96 -8.12
CA THR A 175 -2.01 -4.71 -8.12
C THR A 175 -2.54 -3.82 -7.01
N GLY A 176 -1.67 -3.11 -6.36
CA GLY A 176 -2.03 -2.18 -5.28
C GLY A 176 -1.00 -1.08 -5.15
N GLY A 177 -1.26 -0.15 -4.24
CA GLY A 177 -0.28 0.84 -3.82
C GLY A 177 0.45 0.39 -2.56
N LEU A 178 1.64 0.92 -2.33
CA LEU A 178 2.42 0.71 -1.11
C LEU A 178 2.72 -0.78 -0.81
N MET A 179 2.92 -1.57 -1.84
CA MET A 179 3.16 -3.03 -1.74
C MET A 179 4.64 -3.39 -1.76
N LEU A 180 4.90 -4.66 -1.44
CA LEU A 180 6.13 -5.39 -1.70
C LEU A 180 5.78 -6.55 -2.64
N SER A 181 6.58 -6.75 -3.68
CA SER A 181 6.45 -7.88 -4.58
C SER A 181 7.81 -8.56 -4.74
N PHE A 182 7.98 -9.70 -4.10
CA PHE A 182 9.26 -10.39 -4.00
C PHE A 182 9.21 -11.73 -4.74
N THR A 183 10.24 -11.99 -5.52
CA THR A 183 10.41 -13.22 -6.28
C THR A 183 11.73 -13.88 -5.88
N ALA A 184 11.68 -15.18 -5.62
CA ALA A 184 12.86 -16.02 -5.45
C ALA A 184 13.02 -16.94 -6.66
N PHE A 185 14.24 -17.10 -7.15
CA PHE A 185 14.59 -18.05 -8.20
C PHE A 185 15.27 -19.26 -7.56
N THR A 186 14.88 -20.46 -7.97
CA THR A 186 15.44 -21.73 -7.50
C THR A 186 16.02 -22.51 -8.67
N LYS A 187 16.90 -23.48 -8.38
CA LYS A 187 17.44 -24.43 -9.40
C LYS A 187 16.46 -25.55 -9.69
#